data_10c155c831ac7e5ee055a5a8533ebff9
#
_entry.id   10c155c831ac7e5ee055a5a8533ebff9
#
_cell.length_a   1.000
_cell.length_b   1.000
_cell.length_c   1.000
_cell.angle_alpha   90.00
_cell.angle_beta   90.00
_cell.angle_gamma   90.00
#
_symmetry.space_group_name_H-M   'P 1'
#
loop_
_entity.id
_entity.type
_entity.pdbx_description
1 polymer ?
#
loop_
_entity_poly.entity_id
_entity_poly.type
_entity_poly.pdbx_seq_one_letter_code
_entity_poly.pdbx_strand_id
1 'polypeptide(L)'
;MYAKLTIPERLKDLRVVDKHLTLEQLAEQTGLSKSALGKYETDDYKDISPFAIATLADFYGVSTDYLMGLTENKNHPNTELQSLHLSDDMVELLSSGKINNRLLCELATHPNFRRLMIDMEICIDQIANMRVEQMNLDRKSVV
;
A
#
# COMPACT_ATOMS: atom_id res chain seq x y z
N MET A 1 -3.97 -12.66 11.85
CA MET A 1 -4.93 -11.54 11.76
C MET A 1 -4.17 -10.27 12.12
N TYR A 2 -3.90 -9.42 11.15
CA TYR A 2 -3.29 -8.13 11.48
C TYR A 2 -4.37 -7.26 12.13
N ALA A 3 -4.11 -6.82 13.35
CA ALA A 3 -5.00 -5.87 14.01
C ALA A 3 -4.96 -4.56 13.23
N LYS A 4 -6.14 -4.07 12.82
CA LYS A 4 -6.27 -2.76 12.19
C LYS A 4 -6.00 -1.70 13.25
N LEU A 5 -5.03 -0.82 13.01
CA LEU A 5 -4.73 0.27 13.91
C LEU A 5 -5.91 1.24 14.00
N THR A 6 -6.25 1.63 15.21
CA THR A 6 -7.23 2.69 15.48
C THR A 6 -6.65 4.07 15.15
N ILE A 7 -7.50 5.09 15.04
CA ILE A 7 -7.06 6.47 14.78
C ILE A 7 -6.05 6.97 15.83
N PRO A 8 -6.28 6.80 17.14
CA PRO A 8 -5.30 7.16 18.15
C PRO A 8 -3.97 6.44 18.01
N GLU A 9 -4.00 5.14 17.72
CA GLU A 9 -2.79 4.35 17.53
C GLU A 9 -2.00 4.81 16.30
N ARG A 10 -2.67 5.14 15.18
CA ARG A 10 -2.02 5.69 13.98
C ARG A 10 -1.32 7.01 14.26
N LEU A 11 -1.99 7.92 14.95
CA LEU A 11 -1.42 9.22 15.33
C LEU A 11 -0.21 9.06 16.25
N LYS A 12 -0.31 8.19 17.24
CA LYS A 12 0.77 7.89 18.15
C LYS A 12 1.97 7.24 17.44
N ASP A 13 1.72 6.28 16.57
CA ASP A 13 2.78 5.60 15.81
C ASP A 13 3.52 6.58 14.88
N LEU A 14 2.79 7.43 14.16
CA LEU A 14 3.40 8.46 13.32
C LEU A 14 4.29 9.41 14.12
N ARG A 15 3.87 9.81 15.31
CA ARG A 15 4.67 10.67 16.18
C ARG A 15 5.87 9.96 16.78
N VAL A 16 5.65 8.80 17.39
CA VAL A 16 6.68 8.10 18.19
C VAL A 16 7.62 7.28 17.31
N VAL A 17 7.06 6.50 16.38
CA VAL A 17 7.84 5.53 15.60
C VAL A 17 8.45 6.20 14.36
N ASP A 18 7.68 7.00 13.61
CA ASP A 18 8.17 7.57 12.37
C ASP A 18 8.98 8.86 12.58
N LYS A 19 8.50 9.75 13.44
CA LYS A 19 9.14 11.07 13.66
C LYS A 19 9.95 11.17 14.93
N HIS A 20 9.83 10.23 15.85
CA HIS A 20 10.52 10.22 17.15
C HIS A 20 10.32 11.52 17.96
N LEU A 21 9.09 12.06 17.95
CA LEU A 21 8.75 13.32 18.59
C LEU A 21 8.01 13.13 19.92
N THR A 22 8.24 14.03 20.85
CA THR A 22 7.38 14.23 22.03
C THR A 22 6.11 15.01 21.63
N LEU A 23 5.08 15.01 22.49
CA LEU A 23 3.88 15.83 22.27
C LEU A 23 4.19 17.33 22.25
N GLU A 24 5.16 17.77 23.05
CA GLU A 24 5.63 19.16 23.07
C GLU A 24 6.25 19.56 21.74
N GLN A 25 7.15 18.73 21.23
CA GLN A 25 7.82 18.99 19.95
C GLN A 25 6.82 18.98 18.78
N LEU A 26 5.86 18.06 18.80
CA LEU A 26 4.81 18.05 17.79
C LEU A 26 3.94 19.30 17.86
N ALA A 27 3.57 19.74 19.07
CA ALA A 27 2.81 20.97 19.28
C ALA A 27 3.54 22.20 18.74
N GLU A 28 4.84 22.31 19.01
CA GLU A 28 5.68 23.40 18.53
C GLU A 28 5.77 23.43 17.00
N GLN A 29 5.93 22.27 16.36
CA GLN A 29 6.11 22.17 14.91
C GLN A 29 4.79 22.32 14.13
N THR A 30 3.66 21.93 14.71
CA THR A 30 2.35 21.99 14.05
C THR A 30 1.51 23.20 14.42
N GLY A 31 1.85 23.90 15.51
CA GLY A 31 1.02 24.96 16.07
C GLY A 31 -0.26 24.48 16.78
N LEU A 32 -0.42 23.17 16.94
CA LEU A 32 -1.54 22.59 17.67
C LEU A 32 -1.24 22.52 19.18
N SER A 33 -2.26 22.61 20.02
CA SER A 33 -2.03 22.54 21.47
C SER A 33 -1.62 21.12 21.90
N LYS A 34 -0.65 21.01 22.80
CA LYS A 34 -0.22 19.74 23.41
C LYS A 34 -1.40 18.98 24.02
N SER A 35 -2.31 19.69 24.68
CA SER A 35 -3.49 19.10 25.31
C SER A 35 -4.42 18.44 24.27
N ALA A 36 -4.65 19.12 23.13
CA ALA A 36 -5.44 18.58 22.04
C ALA A 36 -4.77 17.35 21.42
N LEU A 37 -3.47 17.44 21.13
CA LEU A 37 -2.71 16.31 20.59
C LEU A 37 -2.75 15.08 21.50
N GLY A 38 -2.62 15.28 22.81
CA GLY A 38 -2.73 14.20 23.79
C GLY A 38 -4.10 13.53 23.77
N LYS A 39 -5.19 14.31 23.62
CA LYS A 39 -6.54 13.75 23.46
C LYS A 39 -6.71 12.97 22.17
N TYR A 40 -6.12 13.42 21.07
CA TYR A 40 -6.24 12.75 19.78
C TYR A 40 -5.54 11.37 19.76
N GLU A 41 -4.57 11.16 20.63
CA GLU A 41 -3.88 9.86 20.81
C GLU A 41 -4.57 8.96 21.86
N THR A 42 -5.74 9.34 22.33
CA THR A 42 -6.57 8.59 23.28
C THR A 42 -7.97 8.38 22.71
N ASP A 43 -8.87 7.81 23.50
CA ASP A 43 -10.25 7.54 23.09
C ASP A 43 -11.10 8.81 22.85
N ASP A 44 -10.58 9.99 23.25
CA ASP A 44 -11.24 11.29 23.04
C ASP A 44 -10.98 11.91 21.65
N TYR A 45 -10.49 11.13 20.69
CA TYR A 45 -10.17 11.59 19.32
C TYR A 45 -11.39 12.09 18.52
N LYS A 46 -12.61 11.82 18.97
CA LYS A 46 -13.86 12.17 18.26
C LYS A 46 -14.04 13.67 18.03
N ASP A 47 -13.37 14.51 18.83
CA ASP A 47 -13.42 15.96 18.72
C ASP A 47 -12.30 16.54 17.86
N ILE A 48 -11.57 15.71 17.08
CA ILE A 48 -10.55 16.20 16.17
C ILE A 48 -11.19 17.12 15.12
N SER A 49 -10.73 18.36 15.05
CA SER A 49 -11.21 19.30 14.03
C SER A 49 -10.68 18.92 12.63
N PRO A 50 -11.42 19.20 11.56
CA PRO A 50 -10.92 19.01 10.19
C PRO A 50 -9.60 19.74 9.92
N PHE A 51 -9.41 20.90 10.52
CA PHE A 51 -8.17 21.66 10.46
C PHE A 51 -7.00 20.90 11.10
N ALA A 52 -7.19 20.33 12.28
CA ALA A 52 -6.15 19.54 12.95
C ALA A 52 -5.78 18.28 12.15
N ILE A 53 -6.78 17.59 11.57
CA ILE A 53 -6.55 16.42 10.71
C ILE A 53 -5.70 16.81 9.48
N ALA A 54 -6.08 17.89 8.79
CA ALA A 54 -5.34 18.37 7.61
C ALA A 54 -3.91 18.76 7.97
N THR A 55 -3.72 19.49 9.09
CA THR A 55 -2.39 19.90 9.57
C THR A 55 -1.52 18.69 9.90
N LEU A 56 -2.06 17.69 10.59
CA LEU A 56 -1.31 16.47 10.94
C LEU A 56 -1.00 15.62 9.71
N ALA A 57 -1.94 15.50 8.77
CA ALA A 57 -1.73 14.77 7.52
C ALA A 57 -0.59 15.38 6.70
N ASP A 58 -0.61 16.70 6.55
CA ASP A 58 0.44 17.45 5.86
C ASP A 58 1.81 17.33 6.57
N PHE A 59 1.81 17.50 7.88
CA PHE A 59 3.03 17.37 8.69
C PHE A 59 3.68 15.98 8.60
N TYR A 60 2.85 14.92 8.65
CA TYR A 60 3.36 13.55 8.56
C TYR A 60 3.60 13.08 7.12
N GLY A 61 3.10 13.80 6.12
CA GLY A 61 3.20 13.42 4.71
C GLY A 61 2.32 12.20 4.36
N VAL A 62 1.18 12.08 5.03
CA VAL A 62 0.19 11.01 4.81
C VAL A 62 -1.15 11.60 4.38
N SER A 63 -2.06 10.76 3.85
CA SER A 63 -3.41 11.23 3.53
C SER A 63 -4.28 11.37 4.78
N THR A 64 -5.27 12.25 4.72
CA THR A 64 -6.32 12.35 5.74
C THR A 64 -7.08 11.02 5.87
N ASP A 65 -7.29 10.30 4.76
CA ASP A 65 -7.94 8.99 4.75
C ASP A 65 -7.16 7.95 5.57
N TYR A 66 -5.81 7.99 5.48
CA TYR A 66 -4.97 7.13 6.32
C TYR A 66 -5.13 7.48 7.80
N LEU A 67 -5.08 8.76 8.17
CA LEU A 67 -5.28 9.19 9.56
C LEU A 67 -6.64 8.76 10.11
N MET A 68 -7.69 8.88 9.27
CA MET A 68 -9.06 8.52 9.64
C MET A 68 -9.37 7.02 9.57
N GLY A 69 -8.40 6.19 9.21
CA GLY A 69 -8.55 4.75 9.15
C GLY A 69 -9.40 4.24 7.98
N LEU A 70 -9.60 5.07 6.94
CA LEU A 70 -10.33 4.70 5.71
C LEU A 70 -9.48 3.90 4.75
N THR A 71 -8.15 4.01 4.82
CA THR A 71 -7.18 3.24 4.04
C THR A 71 -6.02 2.78 4.90
N GLU A 72 -5.37 1.69 4.50
CA GLU A 72 -4.10 1.22 5.08
C GLU A 72 -2.88 1.73 4.32
N ASN A 73 -3.08 2.40 3.18
CA ASN A 73 -2.01 2.89 2.32
C ASN A 73 -1.42 4.18 2.89
N LYS A 74 -0.33 4.05 3.63
CA LYS A 74 0.39 5.15 4.28
C LYS A 74 1.19 5.99 3.28
N ASN A 75 2.00 5.35 2.46
CA ASN A 75 3.01 6.00 1.61
C ASN A 75 2.53 6.30 0.18
N HIS A 76 1.46 5.65 -0.27
CA HIS A 76 0.94 5.77 -1.62
C HIS A 76 -0.57 6.00 -1.63
N PRO A 77 -1.07 7.10 -1.05
CA PRO A 77 -2.51 7.30 -0.85
C PRO A 77 -3.28 7.51 -2.15
N ASN A 78 -2.64 8.05 -3.18
CA ASN A 78 -3.27 8.48 -4.43
C ASN A 78 -2.50 7.97 -5.67
N THR A 79 -2.07 6.71 -5.65
CA THR A 79 -1.41 6.09 -6.81
C THR A 79 -2.43 5.89 -7.92
N GLU A 80 -2.15 6.45 -9.09
CA GLU A 80 -2.98 6.26 -10.28
C GLU A 80 -2.89 4.81 -10.76
N LEU A 81 -4.03 4.19 -11.11
CA LEU A 81 -4.08 2.82 -11.62
C LEU A 81 -3.19 2.62 -12.84
N GLN A 82 -3.11 3.62 -13.71
CA GLN A 82 -2.27 3.58 -14.91
C GLN A 82 -0.79 3.35 -14.60
N SER A 83 -0.29 3.92 -13.51
CA SER A 83 1.11 3.77 -13.08
C SER A 83 1.44 2.36 -12.57
N LEU A 84 0.43 1.56 -12.23
CA LEU A 84 0.59 0.19 -11.79
C LEU A 84 0.68 -0.81 -12.94
N HIS A 85 0.42 -0.39 -14.19
CA HIS A 85 0.45 -1.24 -15.38
C HIS A 85 -0.39 -2.51 -15.28
N LEU A 86 -1.52 -2.45 -14.56
CA LEU A 86 -2.46 -3.55 -14.42
C LEU A 86 -3.47 -3.53 -15.57
N SER A 87 -3.84 -4.72 -16.07
CA SER A 87 -4.94 -4.85 -17.00
C SER A 87 -6.30 -4.59 -16.33
N ASP A 88 -7.31 -4.23 -17.13
CA ASP A 88 -8.68 -4.05 -16.63
C ASP A 88 -9.21 -5.30 -15.92
N ASP A 89 -8.94 -6.48 -16.47
CA ASP A 89 -9.32 -7.77 -15.87
C ASP A 89 -8.67 -7.98 -14.49
N MET A 90 -7.41 -7.57 -14.33
CA MET A 90 -6.72 -7.66 -13.03
C MET A 90 -7.31 -6.69 -12.03
N VAL A 91 -7.62 -5.47 -12.44
CA VAL A 91 -8.27 -4.47 -11.58
C VAL A 91 -9.65 -4.97 -11.14
N GLU A 92 -10.44 -5.52 -12.07
CA GLU A 92 -11.75 -6.09 -11.78
C GLU A 92 -11.63 -7.29 -10.80
N LEU A 93 -10.68 -8.18 -11.02
CA LEU A 93 -10.43 -9.31 -10.12
C LEU A 93 -10.09 -8.85 -8.71
N LEU A 94 -9.17 -7.89 -8.56
CA LEU A 94 -8.75 -7.36 -7.27
C LEU A 94 -9.88 -6.63 -6.53
N SER A 95 -10.75 -5.94 -7.26
CA SER A 95 -11.89 -5.20 -6.68
C SER A 95 -13.09 -6.08 -6.36
N SER A 96 -13.18 -7.26 -6.98
CA SER A 96 -14.35 -8.15 -6.88
C SER A 96 -14.56 -8.80 -5.51
N GLY A 97 -13.53 -8.85 -4.66
CA GLY A 97 -13.54 -9.59 -3.40
C GLY A 97 -13.53 -11.12 -3.56
N LYS A 98 -13.38 -11.64 -4.79
CA LYS A 98 -13.35 -13.09 -5.07
C LYS A 98 -12.03 -13.75 -4.69
N ILE A 99 -10.98 -12.97 -4.50
CA ILE A 99 -9.67 -13.45 -4.06
C ILE A 99 -9.27 -12.80 -2.73
N ASN A 100 -8.37 -13.45 -2.02
CA ASN A 100 -7.81 -12.89 -0.80
C ASN A 100 -6.67 -11.92 -1.13
N ASN A 101 -7.00 -10.64 -1.28
CA ASN A 101 -6.04 -9.59 -1.64
C ASN A 101 -4.91 -9.46 -0.59
N ARG A 102 -5.20 -9.71 0.69
CA ARG A 102 -4.17 -9.70 1.74
C ARG A 102 -3.12 -10.78 1.50
N LEU A 103 -3.55 -12.00 1.21
CA LEU A 103 -2.64 -13.10 0.90
C LEU A 103 -1.83 -12.82 -0.38
N LEU A 104 -2.46 -12.25 -1.39
CA LEU A 104 -1.78 -11.84 -2.62
C LEU A 104 -0.70 -10.79 -2.33
N CYS A 105 -0.99 -9.79 -1.50
CA CYS A 105 0.00 -8.78 -1.09
C CYS A 105 1.17 -9.41 -0.33
N GLU A 106 0.90 -10.30 0.63
CA GLU A 106 1.93 -11.01 1.39
C GLU A 106 2.85 -11.86 0.48
N LEU A 107 2.25 -12.55 -0.49
CA LEU A 107 2.99 -13.33 -1.50
C LEU A 107 3.85 -12.43 -2.39
N ALA A 108 3.26 -11.39 -2.97
CA ALA A 108 3.92 -10.52 -3.93
C ALA A 108 5.03 -9.67 -3.30
N THR A 109 4.94 -9.36 -2.01
CA THR A 109 5.96 -8.59 -1.27
C THR A 109 7.02 -9.48 -0.61
N HIS A 110 6.88 -10.81 -0.69
CA HIS A 110 7.88 -11.71 -0.15
C HIS A 110 9.23 -11.57 -0.89
N PRO A 111 10.38 -11.54 -0.21
CA PRO A 111 11.69 -11.33 -0.85
C PRO A 111 12.00 -12.27 -2.03
N ASN A 112 11.54 -13.52 -1.96
CA ASN A 112 11.76 -14.51 -3.02
C ASN A 112 10.76 -14.44 -4.18
N PHE A 113 9.69 -13.65 -4.07
CA PHE A 113 8.65 -13.59 -5.10
C PHE A 113 9.18 -13.02 -6.42
N ARG A 114 10.02 -11.98 -6.35
CA ARG A 114 10.65 -11.40 -7.54
C ARG A 114 11.49 -12.43 -8.30
N ARG A 115 12.23 -13.27 -7.59
CA ARG A 115 13.02 -14.35 -8.19
C ARG A 115 12.11 -15.38 -8.86
N LEU A 116 11.04 -15.79 -8.18
CA LEU A 116 10.04 -16.70 -8.75
C LEU A 116 9.45 -16.13 -10.05
N MET A 117 9.10 -14.85 -10.09
CA MET A 117 8.56 -14.19 -11.29
C MET A 117 9.56 -14.22 -12.45
N ILE A 118 10.84 -13.98 -12.19
CA ILE A 118 11.90 -14.05 -13.20
C ILE A 118 12.06 -15.49 -13.71
N ASP A 119 12.09 -16.47 -12.82
CA ASP A 119 12.23 -17.89 -13.20
C ASP A 119 11.03 -18.36 -14.04
N MET A 120 9.81 -17.92 -13.69
CA MET A 120 8.58 -18.20 -14.46
C MET A 120 8.62 -17.55 -15.85
N GLU A 121 9.08 -16.31 -15.95
CA GLU A 121 9.22 -15.59 -17.22
C GLU A 121 10.19 -16.32 -18.16
N ILE A 122 11.34 -16.72 -17.65
CA ILE A 122 12.32 -17.53 -18.41
C ILE A 122 11.70 -18.84 -18.90
N CYS A 123 10.97 -19.56 -18.05
CA CYS A 123 10.31 -20.80 -18.43
C CYS A 123 9.25 -20.59 -19.52
N ILE A 124 8.45 -19.53 -19.43
CA ILE A 124 7.41 -19.19 -20.40
C ILE A 124 8.04 -18.86 -21.76
N ASP A 125 9.11 -18.05 -21.77
CA ASP A 125 9.83 -17.67 -22.99
C ASP A 125 10.48 -18.87 -23.65
N GLN A 126 11.07 -19.79 -22.88
CA GLN A 126 11.62 -21.04 -23.42
C GLN A 126 10.54 -21.90 -24.06
N ILE A 127 9.39 -22.08 -23.43
CA ILE A 127 8.25 -22.85 -23.99
C ILE A 127 7.75 -22.18 -25.27
N ALA A 128 7.63 -20.85 -25.30
CA ALA A 128 7.21 -20.11 -26.49
C ALA A 128 8.18 -20.30 -27.64
N ASN A 129 9.49 -20.20 -27.38
CA ASN A 129 10.54 -20.42 -28.38
C ASN A 129 10.52 -21.86 -28.94
N MET A 130 10.38 -22.85 -28.07
CA MET A 130 10.25 -24.27 -28.48
C MET A 130 9.05 -24.48 -29.41
N ARG A 131 7.90 -23.87 -29.13
CA ARG A 131 6.73 -23.95 -29.99
C ARG A 131 6.95 -23.31 -31.35
N VAL A 132 7.59 -22.15 -31.39
CA VAL A 132 7.93 -21.48 -32.67
C VAL A 132 8.89 -22.34 -33.50
N GLU A 133 9.91 -22.92 -32.88
CA GLU A 133 10.84 -23.83 -33.55
C GLU A 133 10.13 -25.06 -34.12
N GLN A 134 9.24 -25.68 -33.34
CA GLN A 134 8.44 -26.82 -33.79
C GLN A 134 7.56 -26.47 -35.00
N MET A 135 6.87 -25.34 -34.95
CA MET A 135 6.06 -24.84 -36.06
C MET A 135 6.87 -24.58 -37.33
N ASN A 136 8.09 -24.08 -37.18
CA ASN A 136 9.00 -23.84 -38.29
C ASN A 136 9.51 -25.15 -38.89
N LEU A 137 9.78 -26.17 -38.08
CA LEU A 137 10.13 -27.51 -38.53
C LEU A 137 9.02 -28.17 -39.32
N ASP A 138 7.79 -28.08 -38.81
CA ASP A 138 6.58 -28.63 -39.45
C ASP A 138 6.31 -27.96 -40.81
N ARG A 139 6.54 -26.64 -40.93
CA ARG A 139 6.46 -25.94 -42.23
C ARG A 139 7.49 -26.43 -43.24
N LYS A 140 8.71 -26.72 -42.82
CA LYS A 140 9.76 -27.21 -43.69
C LYS A 140 9.54 -28.65 -44.15
N SER A 141 8.81 -29.44 -43.36
CA SER A 141 8.52 -30.85 -43.69
C SER A 141 7.36 -31.01 -44.68
N VAL A 142 6.56 -29.99 -44.96
CA VAL A 142 5.38 -29.96 -45.86
C VAL A 142 5.75 -29.62 -47.31
N VAL A 143 7.00 -29.34 -47.62
CA VAL A 143 7.45 -28.99 -48.96
C VAL A 143 7.83 -30.25 -49.75
#